data_a52de2d6b7bb2e5aca2f489daef12166
#
_entry.id   a52de2d6b7bb2e5aca2f489daef12166
#
_cell.length_a   1.000
_cell.length_b   1.000
_cell.length_c   1.000
_cell.angle_alpha   90.00
_cell.angle_beta   90.00
_cell.angle_gamma   90.00
#
_symmetry.space_group_name_H-M   'P 1'
#
loop_
_entity.id
_entity.type
_entity.pdbx_description
1 polymer ?
#
loop_
_entity_poly.entity_id
_entity_poly.type
_entity_poly.pdbx_seq_one_letter_code
_entity_poly.pdbx_strand_id
1 'polypeptide(L)' 'MYKRQLNGAVEILINLRKEARINKDFALSDKIRDELAAVGITLKDGREGTTFTTN' A
#
# COMPACT_ATOMS: atom_id res chain seq x y z
N MET A 1 -10.16 -8.12 -17.16
CA MET A 1 -8.74 -7.79 -17.33
C MET A 1 -8.35 -6.50 -16.64
N TYR A 2 -9.05 -5.44 -16.94
CA TYR A 2 -8.71 -4.13 -16.38
C TYR A 2 -8.95 -4.02 -14.88
N LYS A 3 -9.92 -4.75 -14.38
CA LYS A 3 -10.24 -4.74 -12.97
C LYS A 3 -9.10 -5.27 -12.12
N ARG A 4 -8.32 -6.19 -12.66
CA ARG A 4 -7.18 -6.76 -11.94
C ARG A 4 -6.04 -5.77 -11.83
N GLN A 5 -5.94 -4.84 -12.77
CA GLN A 5 -4.86 -3.88 -12.77
C GLN A 5 -4.90 -2.97 -11.56
N LEU A 6 -6.09 -2.59 -11.13
CA LEU A 6 -6.22 -1.75 -9.94
C LEU A 6 -5.67 -2.48 -8.71
N ASN A 7 -6.07 -3.73 -8.52
CA ASN A 7 -5.60 -4.51 -7.39
C ASN A 7 -4.10 -4.77 -7.50
N GLY A 8 -3.61 -5.05 -8.71
CA GLY A 8 -2.19 -5.27 -8.92
C GLY A 8 -1.38 -4.02 -8.60
N ALA A 9 -1.87 -2.85 -8.99
CA ALA A 9 -1.19 -1.60 -8.71
C ALA A 9 -1.11 -1.34 -7.21
N VAL A 10 -2.20 -1.59 -6.48
CA VAL A 10 -2.21 -1.43 -5.03
C VAL A 10 -1.23 -2.39 -4.37
N GLU A 11 -1.18 -3.62 -4.83
CA GLU A 11 -0.26 -4.60 -4.26
C GLU A 11 1.19 -4.22 -4.52
N ILE A 12 1.50 -3.68 -5.69
CA ILE A 12 2.85 -3.18 -5.97
C ILE A 12 3.21 -2.08 -4.97
N LEU A 13 2.30 -1.17 -4.70
CA LEU A 13 2.55 -0.09 -3.75
C LEU A 13 2.70 -0.61 -2.33
N ILE A 14 1.92 -1.63 -1.96
CA ILE A 14 2.06 -2.26 -0.65
C ILE A 14 3.44 -2.88 -0.51
N ASN A 15 3.92 -3.56 -1.55
CA ASN A 15 5.25 -4.15 -1.53
C ASN A 15 6.34 -3.10 -1.44
N LEU A 16 6.21 -2.01 -2.18
CA LEU A 16 7.17 -0.90 -2.11
C LEU A 16 7.20 -0.29 -0.71
N ARG A 17 6.02 -0.13 -0.11
CA ARG A 17 5.93 0.37 1.26
C ARG A 17 6.63 -0.57 2.24
N LYS A 18 6.43 -1.87 2.06
CA LYS A 18 7.07 -2.86 2.91
C LYS A 18 8.59 -2.80 2.78
N GLU A 19 9.10 -2.70 1.56
CA GLU A 19 10.52 -2.58 1.34
C GLU A 19 11.08 -1.29 1.93
N ALA A 20 10.34 -0.20 1.80
CA ALA A 20 10.75 1.07 2.39
C ALA A 20 10.89 0.93 3.91
N ARG A 21 9.97 0.24 4.56
CA ARG A 21 10.05 0.03 6.00
C ARG A 21 11.22 -0.87 6.38
N ILE A 22 11.49 -1.89 5.59
CA ILE A 22 12.64 -2.77 5.83
C ILE A 22 13.93 -1.97 5.72
N ASN A 23 14.01 -1.04 4.78
CA ASN A 23 15.17 -0.18 4.58
C ASN A 23 15.16 1.03 5.51
N LYS A 24 14.19 1.11 6.39
CA LYS A 24 14.02 2.23 7.33
C LYS A 24 13.76 3.56 6.64
N ASP A 25 13.21 3.50 5.44
CA ASP A 25 12.81 4.69 4.71
C ASP A 25 11.35 5.01 5.06
N PHE A 26 11.15 5.49 6.26
CA PHE A 26 9.79 5.70 6.78
C PHE A 26 9.09 6.86 6.10
N ALA A 27 9.84 7.82 5.60
CA ALA A 27 9.25 8.93 4.85
C ALA A 27 8.56 8.43 3.59
N LEU A 28 9.21 7.52 2.85
CA LEU A 28 8.61 6.94 1.66
C LEU A 28 7.41 6.06 2.01
N SER A 29 7.55 5.27 3.07
CA SER A 29 6.47 4.41 3.55
C SER A 29 5.22 5.24 3.87
N ASP A 30 5.39 6.33 4.60
CA ASP A 30 4.28 7.18 4.97
C ASP A 30 3.67 7.87 3.76
N LYS A 31 4.51 8.29 2.82
CA LYS A 31 4.03 8.92 1.60
C LYS A 31 3.12 7.99 0.80
N ILE A 32 3.54 6.74 0.65
CA ILE A 32 2.74 5.75 -0.07
C ILE A 32 1.38 5.56 0.61
N ARG A 33 1.38 5.44 1.93
CA ARG A 33 0.14 5.28 2.68
C ARG A 33 -0.77 6.50 2.51
N ASP A 34 -0.20 7.69 2.62
CA ASP A 34 -0.99 8.91 2.53
C ASP A 34 -1.57 9.11 1.14
N GLU A 35 -0.82 8.80 0.10
CA GLU A 35 -1.31 8.94 -1.26
C GLU A 35 -2.42 7.93 -1.55
N LEU A 36 -2.32 6.72 -1.04
CA LEU A 36 -3.38 5.74 -1.17
C LEU A 36 -4.63 6.19 -0.44
N ALA A 37 -4.48 6.73 0.76
CA ALA A 37 -5.61 7.25 1.52
C ALA A 37 -6.30 8.39 0.78
N ALA A 38 -5.55 9.20 0.07
CA ALA A 38 -6.11 10.32 -0.69
C ALA A 38 -7.03 9.85 -1.82
N VAL A 39 -6.84 8.64 -2.32
CA VAL A 39 -7.71 8.07 -3.36
C VAL A 39 -8.70 7.05 -2.80
N GLY A 40 -8.88 7.03 -1.49
CA GLY A 40 -9.89 6.19 -0.85
C GLY A 40 -9.44 4.79 -0.53
N ILE A 41 -8.15 4.52 -0.50
CA ILE A 41 -7.61 3.20 -0.19
C ILE A 41 -6.95 3.27 1.19
N THR A 42 -7.44 2.45 2.11
CA THR A 42 -6.91 2.39 3.47
C THR A 42 -6.13 1.11 3.65
N LEU A 43 -4.88 1.22 4.10
CA LEU A 43 -4.05 0.06 4.37
C LEU A 43 -4.19 -0.36 5.82
N LYS A 44 -4.16 -1.67 6.03
CA LYS A 44 -4.16 -2.25 7.37
C LYS A 44 -3.02 -3.24 7.49
N ASP A 45 -2.20 -3.06 8.51
CA ASP A 45 -1.13 -3.99 8.81
C ASP A 45 -1.65 -5.07 9.75
N GLY A 46 -1.32 -6.31 9.45
CA GLY A 46 -1.72 -7.43 10.28
C GLY A 46 -0.62 -8.46 10.36
N ARG A 47 -0.87 -9.53 11.10
CA ARG A 47 0.11 -10.60 11.26
C ARG A 47 0.47 -11.26 9.95
N GLU A 48 -0.49 -11.38 9.08
CA GLU A 48 -0.32 -12.09 7.81
C GLU A 48 0.19 -11.18 6.71
N GLY A 49 0.37 -9.90 7.00
CA GLY A 49 0.82 -8.93 6.05
C GLY A 49 -0.09 -7.72 6.00
N THR A 50 0.07 -6.94 4.95
CA THR A 50 -0.72 -5.73 4.75
C THR A 50 -1.90 -6.02 3.85
N THR A 51 -3.07 -5.61 4.28
CA THR A 51 -4.28 -5.68 3.46
C THR A 51 -4.76 -4.26 3.17
N PHE A 52 -5.72 -4.14 2.29
CA PHE A 52 -6.28 -2.83 1.99
C PHE A 52 -7.79 -2.92 1.83
N THR A 53 -8.45 -1.78 2.08
CA THR A 53 -9.88 -1.63 1.82
C THR A 53 -10.07 -0.40 0.95
N THR A 54 -11.11 -0.42 0.15
CA THR A 54 -11.47 0.73 -0.69
C THR A 54 -12.79 1.31 -0.21
N ASN A 55 -12.92 2.61 -0.34
CA ASN A 55 -14.16 3.30 0.00
C ASN A 55 -15.10 3.37 -1.18
#